data_b38e529e70d46870fe7fb4e553ddc37b
#
_entry.id   b38e529e70d46870fe7fb4e553ddc37b
#
_cell.length_a   1.000
_cell.length_b   1.000
_cell.length_c   1.000
_cell.angle_alpha   90.00
_cell.angle_beta   90.00
_cell.angle_gamma   90.00
#
_symmetry.space_group_name_H-M   'P 1'
#
loop_
_entity.id
_entity.type
_entity.pdbx_description
1 polymer ?
#
loop_
_entity_poly.entity_id
_entity_poly.type
_entity_poly.pdbx_seq_one_letter_code
_entity_poly.pdbx_strand_id
1 'polypeptide(L)'
;MGSQDGLVLWFGDSWTIGDGLGKSNGDAGTKWLTNCHWNRNCRPELAFPSIVSSTLSENYRLLGNRGETIQQMGCRLKWYLDEFPVEEETVAYFCFPNYKGRYYYIDNRGNEVRGNPGNAPKHVIEWQDVACKWDATIAINWIYNTCLANGITPRFLQTWRKIELVESINQTSGESWVIPPSECLSDLAFGKGEFGNQYVRCRYRNTHDNHPNQEGQRRLADALLETIAINNV
;
A
#
# COMPACT_ATOMS: atom_id res chain seq x y z
N MET A 1 -12.60 24.86 -15.44
CA MET A 1 -12.29 23.61 -14.74
C MET A 1 -11.93 22.64 -15.84
N GLY A 2 -10.63 22.42 -16.07
CA GLY A 2 -10.16 21.41 -17.01
C GLY A 2 -10.47 20.03 -16.45
N SER A 3 -11.03 19.16 -17.27
CA SER A 3 -11.13 17.74 -16.94
C SER A 3 -9.71 17.25 -16.71
N GLN A 4 -9.39 16.80 -15.50
CA GLN A 4 -8.17 16.05 -15.27
C GLN A 4 -8.39 14.67 -15.91
N ASP A 5 -7.97 14.53 -17.16
CA ASP A 5 -8.00 13.28 -17.90
C ASP A 5 -6.87 12.31 -17.47
N GLY A 6 -6.23 12.59 -16.34
CA GLY A 6 -5.13 11.81 -15.81
C GLY A 6 -5.58 10.46 -15.23
N LEU A 7 -4.72 9.45 -15.35
CA LEU A 7 -4.94 8.12 -14.79
C LEU A 7 -4.24 7.99 -13.43
N VAL A 8 -4.97 7.53 -12.43
CA VAL A 8 -4.42 7.20 -11.11
C VAL A 8 -4.26 5.69 -10.95
N LEU A 9 -3.05 5.26 -10.65
CA LEU A 9 -2.71 3.87 -10.37
C LEU A 9 -2.49 3.67 -8.86
N TRP A 10 -3.15 2.70 -8.26
CA TRP A 10 -2.98 2.36 -6.87
C TRP A 10 -2.35 0.97 -6.74
N PHE A 11 -1.14 0.90 -6.22
CA PHE A 11 -0.43 -0.33 -5.90
C PHE A 11 -0.42 -0.56 -4.40
N GLY A 12 -0.69 -1.78 -3.96
CA GLY A 12 -0.64 -2.07 -2.54
C GLY A 12 -1.05 -3.48 -2.15
N ASP A 13 -1.05 -3.69 -0.84
CA ASP A 13 -1.37 -4.95 -0.20
C ASP A 13 -2.87 -5.09 0.14
N SER A 14 -3.17 -5.95 1.08
CA SER A 14 -4.52 -6.24 1.56
C SER A 14 -5.29 -5.01 2.06
N TRP A 15 -4.62 -3.99 2.60
CA TRP A 15 -5.25 -2.75 3.05
C TRP A 15 -5.75 -1.92 1.87
N THR A 16 -4.95 -1.87 0.82
CA THR A 16 -5.22 -1.12 -0.40
C THR A 16 -6.39 -1.70 -1.19
N ILE A 17 -6.55 -3.02 -1.16
CA ILE A 17 -7.62 -3.71 -1.89
C ILE A 17 -8.89 -3.95 -1.06
N GLY A 18 -8.96 -3.49 0.18
CA GLY A 18 -10.13 -3.65 1.03
C GLY A 18 -10.38 -5.08 1.49
N ASP A 19 -9.31 -5.83 1.79
CA ASP A 19 -9.42 -7.17 2.37
C ASP A 19 -10.06 -7.11 3.77
N GLY A 20 -10.89 -8.09 4.08
CA GLY A 20 -11.62 -8.15 5.34
C GLY A 20 -12.97 -7.40 5.33
N LEU A 21 -13.33 -6.67 4.28
CA LEU A 21 -14.58 -5.91 4.20
C LEU A 21 -15.80 -6.74 3.72
N GLY A 22 -15.65 -8.04 3.52
CA GLY A 22 -16.70 -8.91 3.01
C GLY A 22 -16.63 -9.13 1.50
N LYS A 23 -17.68 -9.70 0.92
CA LYS A 23 -17.72 -10.00 -0.53
C LYS A 23 -17.97 -8.74 -1.35
N SER A 24 -17.23 -8.56 -2.43
CA SER A 24 -17.59 -7.60 -3.47
C SER A 24 -18.88 -8.02 -4.15
N ASN A 25 -19.76 -7.06 -4.38
CA ASN A 25 -21.00 -7.23 -5.15
C ASN A 25 -20.83 -6.75 -6.61
N GLY A 26 -19.66 -6.22 -6.95
CA GLY A 26 -19.41 -5.61 -8.25
C GLY A 26 -18.66 -6.51 -9.23
N ASP A 27 -18.97 -6.36 -10.51
CA ASP A 27 -18.11 -6.82 -11.58
C ASP A 27 -16.97 -5.81 -11.73
N ALA A 28 -15.75 -6.26 -11.44
CA ALA A 28 -14.59 -5.37 -11.35
C ALA A 28 -14.15 -4.81 -12.71
N GLY A 29 -14.49 -5.47 -13.80
CA GLY A 29 -13.98 -5.11 -15.12
C GLY A 29 -12.44 -4.96 -15.11
N THR A 30 -11.95 -4.01 -15.91
CA THR A 30 -10.52 -3.68 -15.97
C THR A 30 -10.06 -2.71 -14.86
N LYS A 31 -10.99 -2.19 -14.06
CA LYS A 31 -10.73 -1.18 -13.04
C LYS A 31 -9.97 -1.74 -11.83
N TRP A 32 -10.24 -3.00 -11.46
CA TRP A 32 -9.61 -3.67 -10.33
C TRP A 32 -8.75 -4.84 -10.81
N LEU A 33 -7.51 -4.53 -11.13
CA LEU A 33 -6.51 -5.51 -11.55
C LEU A 33 -5.91 -6.20 -10.31
N THR A 34 -6.78 -6.86 -9.56
CA THR A 34 -6.47 -7.54 -8.30
C THR A 34 -7.00 -8.96 -8.33
N ASN A 35 -6.58 -9.78 -7.38
CA ASN A 35 -7.17 -11.11 -7.21
C ASN A 35 -8.40 -11.12 -6.28
N CYS A 36 -9.02 -9.98 -6.04
CA CYS A 36 -10.17 -9.84 -5.14
C CYS A 36 -11.37 -10.69 -5.54
N HIS A 37 -11.60 -10.89 -6.84
CA HIS A 37 -12.69 -11.73 -7.33
C HIS A 37 -12.58 -13.20 -6.87
N TRP A 38 -11.38 -13.65 -6.51
CA TRP A 38 -11.15 -14.98 -5.92
C TRP A 38 -11.30 -14.96 -4.40
N ASN A 39 -11.30 -13.76 -3.79
CA ASN A 39 -11.34 -13.60 -2.35
C ASN A 39 -12.71 -13.14 -1.88
N ARG A 40 -13.43 -14.01 -1.20
CA ARG A 40 -14.78 -13.75 -0.71
C ARG A 40 -14.87 -12.64 0.35
N ASN A 41 -13.75 -12.14 0.85
CA ASN A 41 -13.69 -11.14 1.93
C ASN A 41 -13.13 -9.79 1.46
N CYS A 42 -12.99 -9.56 0.16
CA CYS A 42 -12.42 -8.35 -0.40
C CYS A 42 -13.48 -7.48 -1.06
N ARG A 43 -13.48 -6.19 -0.75
CA ARG A 43 -14.38 -5.18 -1.31
C ARG A 43 -13.62 -3.95 -1.77
N PRO A 44 -13.01 -4.00 -2.97
CA PRO A 44 -12.22 -2.89 -3.50
C PRO A 44 -12.99 -1.58 -3.61
N GLU A 45 -14.28 -1.65 -3.87
CA GLU A 45 -15.16 -0.49 -3.95
C GLU A 45 -15.31 0.28 -2.64
N LEU A 46 -15.02 -0.35 -1.52
CA LEU A 46 -15.02 0.26 -0.18
C LEU A 46 -13.62 0.54 0.35
N ALA A 47 -12.59 0.20 -0.40
CA ALA A 47 -11.21 0.50 -0.03
C ALA A 47 -10.91 2.00 -0.19
N PHE A 48 -10.03 2.54 0.65
CA PHE A 48 -9.69 3.97 0.64
C PHE A 48 -9.24 4.49 -0.74
N PRO A 49 -8.48 3.74 -1.57
CA PRO A 49 -8.12 4.21 -2.91
C PRO A 49 -9.34 4.51 -3.78
N SER A 50 -10.32 3.60 -3.74
CA SER A 50 -11.56 3.77 -4.52
C SER A 50 -12.42 4.92 -4.02
N ILE A 51 -12.44 5.15 -2.69
CA ILE A 51 -13.17 6.28 -2.10
C ILE A 51 -12.51 7.60 -2.51
N VAL A 52 -11.17 7.70 -2.39
CA VAL A 52 -10.39 8.90 -2.78
C VAL A 52 -10.62 9.21 -4.26
N SER A 53 -10.31 8.26 -5.14
CA SER A 53 -10.41 8.50 -6.59
C SER A 53 -11.85 8.79 -7.05
N SER A 54 -12.85 8.14 -6.45
CA SER A 54 -14.25 8.45 -6.77
C SER A 54 -14.67 9.85 -6.29
N THR A 55 -14.14 10.31 -5.15
CA THR A 55 -14.42 11.65 -4.63
C THR A 55 -13.79 12.74 -5.49
N LEU A 56 -12.59 12.49 -6.01
CA LEU A 56 -11.88 13.41 -6.90
C LEU A 56 -12.34 13.30 -8.37
N SER A 57 -13.26 12.40 -8.67
CA SER A 57 -13.73 12.09 -10.04
C SER A 57 -12.60 11.65 -10.99
N GLU A 58 -11.58 11.00 -10.43
CA GLU A 58 -10.42 10.53 -11.19
C GLU A 58 -10.72 9.21 -11.92
N ASN A 59 -10.12 9.04 -13.09
CA ASN A 59 -9.99 7.71 -13.69
C ASN A 59 -8.90 6.95 -12.94
N TYR A 60 -9.19 5.74 -12.44
CA TYR A 60 -8.23 4.99 -11.64
C TYR A 60 -8.22 3.50 -11.92
N ARG A 61 -7.09 2.87 -11.61
CA ARG A 61 -6.94 1.41 -11.57
C ARG A 61 -6.36 0.99 -10.23
N LEU A 62 -6.94 -0.03 -9.64
CA LEU A 62 -6.48 -0.62 -8.40
C LEU A 62 -5.70 -1.90 -8.69
N LEU A 63 -4.40 -1.88 -8.35
CA LEU A 63 -3.45 -2.95 -8.59
C LEU A 63 -2.89 -3.42 -7.24
N GLY A 64 -3.27 -4.60 -6.78
CA GLY A 64 -2.79 -5.09 -5.51
C GLY A 64 -3.22 -6.52 -5.21
N ASN A 65 -2.56 -7.13 -4.26
CA ASN A 65 -2.88 -8.48 -3.80
C ASN A 65 -2.70 -8.59 -2.28
N ARG A 66 -3.33 -9.60 -1.69
CA ARG A 66 -3.14 -9.92 -0.27
C ARG A 66 -1.69 -10.27 0.02
N GLY A 67 -1.12 -9.59 1.03
CA GLY A 67 0.24 -9.85 1.47
C GLY A 67 1.30 -9.53 0.43
N GLU A 68 1.00 -8.61 -0.49
CA GLU A 68 1.94 -8.16 -1.50
C GLU A 68 3.14 -7.45 -0.85
N THR A 69 4.33 -7.78 -1.31
CA THR A 69 5.58 -7.17 -0.87
C THR A 69 5.97 -6.01 -1.79
N ILE A 70 6.92 -5.17 -1.35
CA ILE A 70 7.44 -4.06 -2.15
C ILE A 70 8.00 -4.57 -3.49
N GLN A 71 8.72 -5.70 -3.48
CA GLN A 71 9.27 -6.32 -4.69
C GLN A 71 8.16 -6.77 -5.65
N GLN A 72 7.08 -7.36 -5.12
CA GLN A 72 5.95 -7.78 -5.93
C GLN A 72 5.20 -6.59 -6.54
N MET A 73 5.13 -5.45 -5.85
CA MET A 73 4.62 -4.22 -6.44
C MET A 73 5.47 -3.75 -7.61
N GLY A 74 6.80 -3.86 -7.52
CA GLY A 74 7.70 -3.61 -8.65
C GLY A 74 7.41 -4.54 -9.83
N CYS A 75 7.28 -5.85 -9.60
CA CYS A 75 6.90 -6.80 -10.66
C CYS A 75 5.55 -6.46 -11.28
N ARG A 76 4.59 -6.00 -10.48
CA ARG A 76 3.27 -5.60 -10.96
C ARG A 76 3.32 -4.31 -11.78
N LEU A 77 4.14 -3.34 -11.38
CA LEU A 77 4.40 -2.15 -12.19
C LEU A 77 4.97 -2.55 -13.57
N LYS A 78 5.98 -3.44 -13.58
CA LYS A 78 6.55 -3.94 -14.84
C LYS A 78 5.49 -4.59 -15.72
N TRP A 79 4.69 -5.51 -15.14
CA TRP A 79 3.59 -6.14 -15.87
C TRP A 79 2.60 -5.10 -16.41
N TYR A 80 2.24 -4.09 -15.61
CA TYR A 80 1.34 -3.04 -16.05
C TYR A 80 1.88 -2.28 -17.27
N LEU A 81 3.17 -1.92 -17.23
CA LEU A 81 3.84 -1.21 -18.33
C LEU A 81 3.96 -2.06 -19.60
N ASP A 82 4.01 -3.39 -19.48
CA ASP A 82 4.06 -4.28 -20.63
C ASP A 82 2.67 -4.46 -21.30
N GLU A 83 1.59 -4.40 -20.51
CA GLU A 83 0.24 -4.72 -20.97
C GLU A 83 -0.61 -3.48 -21.33
N PHE A 84 -0.28 -2.32 -20.76
CA PHE A 84 -1.09 -1.11 -20.91
C PHE A 84 -0.23 0.10 -21.30
N PRO A 85 -0.74 0.95 -22.20
CA PRO A 85 -0.09 2.23 -22.46
C PRO A 85 -0.15 3.12 -21.21
N VAL A 86 0.89 3.92 -21.03
CA VAL A 86 0.90 4.98 -20.02
C VAL A 86 0.17 6.18 -20.59
N GLU A 87 -0.84 6.64 -19.88
CA GLU A 87 -1.60 7.85 -20.23
C GLU A 87 -0.83 9.11 -19.78
N GLU A 88 -1.04 10.22 -20.45
CA GLU A 88 -0.49 11.51 -20.00
C GLU A 88 -0.99 11.81 -18.57
N GLU A 89 -0.16 12.46 -17.77
CA GLU A 89 -0.47 12.82 -16.38
C GLU A 89 -0.78 11.62 -15.45
N THR A 90 -0.25 10.43 -15.75
CA THR A 90 -0.42 9.27 -14.86
C THR A 90 0.30 9.47 -13.53
N VAL A 91 -0.46 9.33 -12.44
CA VAL A 91 0.07 9.31 -11.06
C VAL A 91 -0.04 7.89 -10.49
N ALA A 92 1.01 7.39 -9.86
CA ALA A 92 1.02 6.07 -9.26
C ALA A 92 1.29 6.12 -7.75
N TYR A 93 0.31 5.74 -6.96
CA TYR A 93 0.43 5.58 -5.51
C TYR A 93 0.88 4.17 -5.16
N PHE A 94 1.94 4.06 -4.37
CA PHE A 94 2.47 2.80 -3.84
C PHE A 94 2.29 2.76 -2.33
N CYS A 95 1.39 1.92 -1.86
CA CYS A 95 1.12 1.74 -0.43
C CYS A 95 2.03 0.63 0.12
N PHE A 96 3.24 0.99 0.51
CA PHE A 96 4.26 0.05 0.94
C PHE A 96 3.90 -0.61 2.28
N PRO A 97 3.86 -1.96 2.33
CA PRO A 97 3.79 -2.68 3.59
C PRO A 97 5.11 -2.52 4.35
N ASN A 98 5.17 -3.08 5.55
CA ASN A 98 6.44 -3.21 6.25
C ASN A 98 7.43 -4.01 5.39
N TYR A 99 8.69 -3.54 5.27
CA TYR A 99 9.77 -4.29 4.62
C TYR A 99 10.09 -5.62 5.33
N LYS A 100 9.70 -5.76 6.59
CA LYS A 100 9.85 -7.00 7.35
C LYS A 100 8.93 -8.07 6.78
N GLY A 101 9.49 -8.86 5.90
CA GLY A 101 8.83 -10.01 5.31
C GLY A 101 8.53 -11.12 6.34
N ARG A 102 8.07 -12.24 5.83
CA ARG A 102 7.99 -13.46 6.63
C ARG A 102 9.37 -14.08 6.71
N TYR A 103 9.80 -14.47 7.92
CA TYR A 103 11.07 -15.12 8.14
C TYR A 103 11.02 -16.57 7.66
N TYR A 104 12.06 -16.98 6.94
CA TYR A 104 12.27 -18.34 6.50
C TYR A 104 13.56 -18.85 7.13
N TYR A 105 13.51 -19.98 7.81
CA TYR A 105 14.68 -20.61 8.36
C TYR A 105 14.52 -22.14 8.39
N ILE A 106 15.62 -22.85 8.49
CA ILE A 106 15.63 -24.28 8.72
C ILE A 106 15.67 -24.53 10.22
N ASP A 107 14.73 -25.29 10.75
CA ASP A 107 14.69 -25.67 12.15
C ASP A 107 15.75 -26.75 12.48
N ASN A 108 15.90 -27.07 13.75
CA ASN A 108 16.84 -28.10 14.23
C ASN A 108 16.54 -29.52 13.70
N ARG A 109 15.41 -29.72 13.03
CA ARG A 109 14.99 -30.97 12.40
C ARG A 109 15.18 -30.96 10.88
N GLY A 110 15.70 -29.90 10.34
CA GLY A 110 15.91 -29.73 8.90
C GLY A 110 14.66 -29.32 8.11
N ASN A 111 13.58 -28.92 8.79
CA ASN A 111 12.36 -28.48 8.11
C ASN A 111 12.44 -26.99 7.77
N GLU A 112 11.92 -26.62 6.61
CA GLU A 112 11.67 -25.21 6.30
C GLU A 112 10.54 -24.67 7.18
N VAL A 113 10.86 -23.66 7.98
CA VAL A 113 9.90 -22.98 8.85
C VAL A 113 9.63 -21.59 8.31
N ARG A 114 8.36 -21.28 8.15
CA ARG A 114 7.86 -19.96 7.85
C ARG A 114 7.29 -19.35 9.10
N GLY A 115 8.00 -18.44 9.73
CA GLY A 115 7.64 -17.89 11.03
C GLY A 115 7.37 -16.41 11.05
N ASN A 116 6.66 -15.98 12.08
CA ASN A 116 6.59 -14.60 12.49
C ASN A 116 7.82 -14.24 13.35
N PRO A 117 8.19 -12.93 13.46
CA PRO A 117 9.35 -12.50 14.23
C PRO A 117 9.45 -13.07 15.66
N GLY A 118 8.33 -13.34 16.32
CA GLY A 118 8.31 -13.87 17.68
C GLY A 118 8.78 -15.32 17.85
N ASN A 119 8.86 -16.08 16.77
CA ASN A 119 9.16 -17.53 16.81
C ASN A 119 10.50 -17.90 16.15
N ALA A 120 11.16 -16.96 15.46
CA ALA A 120 12.44 -17.21 14.82
C ALA A 120 13.62 -16.98 15.79
N PRO A 121 14.74 -17.70 15.64
CA PRO A 121 15.96 -17.41 16.38
C PRO A 121 16.45 -15.97 16.16
N LYS A 122 16.96 -15.32 17.21
CA LYS A 122 17.34 -13.92 17.17
C LYS A 122 18.31 -13.57 16.02
N HIS A 123 19.32 -14.41 15.80
CA HIS A 123 20.30 -14.19 14.71
C HIS A 123 19.66 -14.28 13.32
N VAL A 124 18.64 -15.13 13.15
CA VAL A 124 17.89 -15.22 11.88
C VAL A 124 17.08 -13.95 11.64
N ILE A 125 16.45 -13.42 12.70
CA ILE A 125 15.69 -12.17 12.64
C ILE A 125 16.62 -11.02 12.24
N GLU A 126 17.73 -10.86 12.94
CA GLU A 126 18.69 -9.78 12.70
C GLU A 126 19.24 -9.81 11.27
N TRP A 127 19.66 -10.99 10.80
CA TRP A 127 20.19 -11.13 9.44
C TRP A 127 19.12 -10.87 8.37
N GLN A 128 17.94 -11.45 8.52
CA GLN A 128 16.86 -11.27 7.55
C GLN A 128 16.30 -9.84 7.57
N ASP A 129 16.28 -9.16 8.71
CA ASP A 129 15.89 -7.75 8.77
C ASP A 129 16.82 -6.88 7.92
N VAL A 130 18.13 -7.12 7.95
CA VAL A 130 19.09 -6.42 7.10
C VAL A 130 18.85 -6.74 5.63
N ALA A 131 18.73 -8.02 5.28
CA ALA A 131 18.46 -8.45 3.91
C ALA A 131 17.15 -7.87 3.38
N CYS A 132 16.07 -7.95 4.15
CA CYS A 132 14.78 -7.38 3.77
C CYS A 132 14.85 -5.85 3.57
N LYS A 133 15.61 -5.14 4.39
CA LYS A 133 15.83 -3.69 4.24
C LYS A 133 16.56 -3.38 2.92
N TRP A 134 17.60 -4.15 2.60
CA TRP A 134 18.33 -4.02 1.34
C TRP A 134 17.42 -4.29 0.13
N ASP A 135 16.71 -5.40 0.14
CA ASP A 135 15.80 -5.78 -0.95
C ASP A 135 14.70 -4.73 -1.16
N ALA A 136 14.11 -4.22 -0.06
CA ALA A 136 13.13 -3.16 -0.13
C ALA A 136 13.72 -1.87 -0.72
N THR A 137 14.94 -1.50 -0.31
CA THR A 137 15.64 -0.33 -0.81
C THR A 137 15.88 -0.42 -2.32
N ILE A 138 16.35 -1.58 -2.79
CA ILE A 138 16.55 -1.82 -4.23
C ILE A 138 15.22 -1.73 -4.99
N ALA A 139 14.17 -2.37 -4.48
CA ALA A 139 12.85 -2.38 -5.12
C ALA A 139 12.22 -0.97 -5.18
N ILE A 140 12.32 -0.19 -4.10
CA ILE A 140 11.80 1.19 -4.06
C ILE A 140 12.52 2.08 -5.07
N ASN A 141 13.87 2.02 -5.12
CA ASN A 141 14.65 2.77 -6.10
C ASN A 141 14.31 2.36 -7.53
N TRP A 142 14.14 1.06 -7.76
CA TRP A 142 13.75 0.56 -9.08
C TRP A 142 12.36 1.07 -9.48
N ILE A 143 11.37 0.99 -8.59
CA ILE A 143 10.00 1.50 -8.80
C ILE A 143 10.05 3.00 -9.13
N TYR A 144 10.77 3.79 -8.32
CA TYR A 144 10.90 5.24 -8.51
C TYR A 144 11.46 5.58 -9.89
N ASN A 145 12.63 5.03 -10.21
CA ASN A 145 13.28 5.32 -11.50
C ASN A 145 12.47 4.80 -12.70
N THR A 146 11.80 3.65 -12.55
CA THR A 146 10.95 3.09 -13.60
C THR A 146 9.74 3.98 -13.86
N CYS A 147 9.10 4.50 -12.82
CA CYS A 147 8.01 5.47 -12.98
C CYS A 147 8.49 6.70 -13.74
N LEU A 148 9.57 7.34 -13.29
CA LEU A 148 10.09 8.56 -13.93
C LEU A 148 10.47 8.32 -15.40
N ALA A 149 11.12 7.19 -15.70
CA ALA A 149 11.50 6.83 -17.07
C ALA A 149 10.30 6.62 -18.01
N ASN A 150 9.11 6.36 -17.47
CA ASN A 150 7.87 6.17 -18.21
C ASN A 150 6.88 7.34 -18.10
N GLY A 151 7.31 8.50 -17.58
CA GLY A 151 6.45 9.67 -17.43
C GLY A 151 5.38 9.54 -16.36
N ILE A 152 5.51 8.59 -15.43
CA ILE A 152 4.61 8.38 -14.31
C ILE A 152 5.12 9.15 -13.10
N THR A 153 4.24 9.89 -12.44
CA THR A 153 4.56 10.56 -11.18
C THR A 153 4.37 9.58 -10.01
N PRO A 154 5.44 9.07 -9.37
CA PRO A 154 5.30 8.13 -8.27
C PRO A 154 4.94 8.83 -6.96
N ARG A 155 4.16 8.17 -6.14
CA ARG A 155 3.68 8.61 -4.85
C ARG A 155 3.79 7.45 -3.84
N PHE A 156 4.51 7.64 -2.73
CA PHE A 156 4.81 6.58 -1.77
C PHE A 156 4.11 6.77 -0.44
N LEU A 157 3.28 5.82 -0.07
CA LEU A 157 2.58 5.73 1.20
C LEU A 157 3.16 4.59 2.02
N GLN A 158 3.21 4.74 3.34
CA GLN A 158 3.76 3.74 4.25
C GLN A 158 2.63 3.18 5.13
N THR A 159 2.41 1.88 5.07
CA THR A 159 1.27 1.27 5.79
C THR A 159 1.51 1.20 7.30
N TRP A 160 2.65 0.66 7.74
CA TRP A 160 2.86 0.30 9.14
C TRP A 160 4.00 1.02 9.83
N ARG A 161 5.06 1.34 9.11
CA ARG A 161 6.30 1.90 9.63
C ARG A 161 6.94 2.78 8.59
N LYS A 162 7.69 3.73 9.07
CA LYS A 162 8.52 4.59 8.25
C LYS A 162 9.64 3.81 7.59
N ILE A 163 9.88 4.11 6.33
CA ILE A 163 11.00 3.61 5.53
C ILE A 163 11.86 4.82 5.19
N GLU A 164 13.06 4.88 5.75
CA GLU A 164 13.98 6.03 5.62
C GLU A 164 14.21 6.47 4.18
N LEU A 165 14.32 5.52 3.25
CA LEU A 165 14.49 5.83 1.84
C LEU A 165 13.27 6.55 1.25
N VAL A 166 12.05 6.15 1.63
CA VAL A 166 10.81 6.81 1.18
C VAL A 166 10.78 8.25 1.70
N GLU A 167 11.16 8.46 2.96
CA GLU A 167 11.27 9.81 3.52
C GLU A 167 12.29 10.66 2.75
N SER A 168 13.46 10.09 2.43
CA SER A 168 14.50 10.77 1.65
C SER A 168 14.04 11.14 0.24
N ILE A 169 13.38 10.22 -0.47
CA ILE A 169 12.83 10.50 -1.80
C ILE A 169 11.78 11.61 -1.74
N ASN A 170 10.86 11.54 -0.80
CA ASN A 170 9.84 12.56 -0.62
C ASN A 170 10.42 13.93 -0.31
N GLN A 171 11.51 14.01 0.46
CA GLN A 171 12.21 15.27 0.75
C GLN A 171 12.95 15.85 -0.46
N THR A 172 13.58 15.00 -1.28
CA THR A 172 14.37 15.43 -2.44
C THR A 172 13.53 15.83 -3.65
N SER A 173 12.35 15.26 -3.80
CA SER A 173 11.44 15.62 -4.90
C SER A 173 10.84 17.03 -4.75
N GLY A 174 11.03 17.69 -3.62
CA GLY A 174 10.47 19.02 -3.33
C GLY A 174 8.96 19.07 -3.23
N GLU A 175 8.32 17.93 -3.36
CA GLU A 175 6.88 17.79 -3.33
C GLU A 175 6.44 17.32 -1.94
N SER A 176 6.01 18.25 -1.10
CA SER A 176 5.47 18.00 0.25
C SER A 176 4.05 17.39 0.27
N TRP A 177 3.77 16.51 -0.65
CA TRP A 177 2.41 16.22 -1.10
C TRP A 177 1.82 14.92 -0.60
N VAL A 178 2.48 14.14 0.15
CA VAL A 178 1.87 12.91 0.67
C VAL A 178 1.95 12.91 2.17
N ILE A 179 0.88 12.50 2.80
CA ILE A 179 0.79 12.18 4.21
C ILE A 179 2.05 12.60 4.94
N PRO A 180 2.01 13.55 5.87
CA PRO A 180 3.20 14.09 6.52
C PRO A 180 4.24 12.99 6.66
N PRO A 181 5.51 13.18 6.29
CA PRO A 181 6.54 12.12 6.35
C PRO A 181 6.62 11.43 7.71
N SER A 182 5.94 12.00 8.68
CA SER A 182 5.85 11.54 10.06
C SER A 182 4.76 10.50 10.31
N GLU A 183 3.85 10.22 9.37
CA GLU A 183 2.68 9.38 9.62
C GLU A 183 2.64 8.17 8.68
N CYS A 184 2.09 7.08 9.21
CA CYS A 184 1.80 5.87 8.44
C CYS A 184 0.29 5.73 8.25
N LEU A 185 -0.16 4.97 7.27
CA LEU A 185 -1.58 4.68 7.07
C LEU A 185 -2.22 4.08 8.32
N SER A 186 -1.47 3.29 9.10
CA SER A 186 -1.94 2.76 10.39
C SER A 186 -2.24 3.85 11.42
N ASP A 187 -1.45 4.92 11.44
CA ASP A 187 -1.68 6.05 12.35
C ASP A 187 -2.91 6.85 11.93
N LEU A 188 -3.12 7.01 10.65
CA LEU A 188 -4.31 7.67 10.11
C LEU A 188 -5.60 6.85 10.35
N ALA A 189 -5.53 5.53 10.11
CA ALA A 189 -6.70 4.66 10.30
C ALA A 189 -7.12 4.53 11.76
N PHE A 190 -6.14 4.40 12.68
CA PHE A 190 -6.38 4.03 14.07
C PHE A 190 -6.05 5.13 15.08
N GLY A 191 -5.34 6.17 14.68
CA GLY A 191 -4.75 7.17 15.56
C GLY A 191 -3.29 6.84 15.91
N LYS A 192 -2.48 7.87 16.06
CA LYS A 192 -1.04 7.76 16.32
C LYS A 192 -0.76 6.99 17.61
N GLY A 193 0.00 5.91 17.49
CA GLY A 193 0.32 5.03 18.61
C GLY A 193 -0.85 4.16 19.10
N GLU A 194 -2.04 4.30 18.55
CA GLU A 194 -3.27 3.62 19.01
C GLU A 194 -3.48 2.26 18.38
N PHE A 195 -2.64 1.85 17.43
CA PHE A 195 -2.76 0.52 16.79
C PHE A 195 -2.74 -0.63 17.80
N GLY A 196 -2.09 -0.46 18.94
CA GLY A 196 -2.08 -1.37 20.08
C GLY A 196 -3.32 -1.30 20.97
N ASN A 197 -4.10 -0.21 20.92
CA ASN A 197 -5.20 0.04 21.83
C ASN A 197 -6.44 -0.81 21.47
N GLN A 198 -6.93 -1.59 22.43
CA GLN A 198 -8.03 -2.51 22.23
C GLN A 198 -9.35 -1.81 21.87
N TYR A 199 -9.61 -0.61 22.41
CA TYR A 199 -10.83 0.15 22.13
C TYR A 199 -10.86 0.71 20.72
N VAL A 200 -9.74 1.24 20.25
CA VAL A 200 -9.60 1.73 18.87
C VAL A 200 -9.68 0.58 17.87
N ARG A 201 -9.12 -0.58 18.24
CA ARG A 201 -9.24 -1.80 17.44
C ARG A 201 -10.68 -2.20 17.17
N CYS A 202 -11.57 -2.16 18.16
CA CYS A 202 -12.98 -2.53 18.00
C CYS A 202 -13.74 -1.60 17.06
N ARG A 203 -13.36 -0.33 16.97
CA ARG A 203 -14.09 0.67 16.19
C ARG A 203 -13.67 0.71 14.73
N TYR A 204 -12.37 0.64 14.45
CA TYR A 204 -11.82 0.91 13.12
C TYR A 204 -11.17 -0.29 12.46
N ARG A 205 -11.18 -1.44 13.10
CA ARG A 205 -10.57 -2.66 12.68
C ARG A 205 -11.58 -3.78 12.53
N ASN A 206 -11.31 -4.68 11.59
CA ASN A 206 -12.06 -5.92 11.47
C ASN A 206 -11.84 -6.80 12.73
N THR A 207 -12.88 -7.48 13.20
CA THR A 207 -12.83 -8.29 14.42
C THR A 207 -11.91 -9.52 14.32
N HIS A 208 -11.59 -9.94 13.10
CA HIS A 208 -10.87 -11.19 12.86
C HIS A 208 -9.41 -11.02 12.43
N ASP A 209 -9.02 -9.81 12.02
CA ASP A 209 -7.66 -9.55 11.53
C ASP A 209 -7.23 -8.08 11.75
N ASN A 210 -6.04 -7.72 11.29
CA ASN A 210 -5.47 -6.38 11.48
C ASN A 210 -5.86 -5.39 10.37
N HIS A 211 -6.86 -5.70 9.56
CA HIS A 211 -7.28 -4.84 8.47
C HIS A 211 -8.24 -3.74 8.95
N PRO A 212 -8.19 -2.53 8.38
CA PRO A 212 -9.19 -1.51 8.63
C PRO A 212 -10.58 -2.02 8.22
N ASN A 213 -11.56 -1.82 9.08
CA ASN A 213 -12.96 -2.01 8.70
C ASN A 213 -13.42 -0.84 7.80
N GLN A 214 -14.69 -0.83 7.40
CA GLN A 214 -15.22 0.20 6.51
C GLN A 214 -15.02 1.62 7.06
N GLU A 215 -15.16 1.82 8.36
CA GLU A 215 -14.91 3.12 9.00
C GLU A 215 -13.42 3.50 8.97
N GLY A 216 -12.53 2.53 9.23
CA GLY A 216 -11.08 2.72 9.11
C GLY A 216 -10.66 3.06 7.68
N GLN A 217 -11.25 2.44 6.66
CA GLN A 217 -11.01 2.76 5.26
C GLN A 217 -11.47 4.18 4.90
N ARG A 218 -12.62 4.60 5.45
CA ARG A 218 -13.12 5.96 5.25
C ARG A 218 -12.20 7.00 5.88
N ARG A 219 -11.73 6.76 7.11
CA ARG A 219 -10.74 7.66 7.76
C ARG A 219 -9.45 7.80 6.96
N LEU A 220 -8.97 6.71 6.36
CA LEU A 220 -7.81 6.77 5.46
C LEU A 220 -8.09 7.64 4.24
N ALA A 221 -9.26 7.48 3.64
CA ALA A 221 -9.66 8.28 2.49
C ALA A 221 -9.78 9.77 2.85
N ASP A 222 -10.43 10.09 3.96
CA ASP A 222 -10.62 11.47 4.41
C ASP A 222 -9.26 12.16 4.68
N ALA A 223 -8.35 11.49 5.37
CA ALA A 223 -7.01 12.02 5.64
C ALA A 223 -6.18 12.24 4.36
N LEU A 224 -6.31 11.34 3.39
CA LEU A 224 -5.65 11.52 2.09
C LEU A 224 -6.27 12.68 1.30
N LEU A 225 -7.58 12.80 1.28
CA LEU A 225 -8.28 13.90 0.62
C LEU A 225 -7.91 15.26 1.22
N GLU A 226 -7.83 15.35 2.55
CA GLU A 226 -7.34 16.56 3.24
C GLU A 226 -5.91 16.90 2.80
N THR A 227 -5.02 15.90 2.75
CA THR A 227 -3.63 16.10 2.33
C THR A 227 -3.54 16.57 0.88
N ILE A 228 -4.30 15.95 -0.01
CA ILE A 228 -4.35 16.34 -1.44
C ILE A 228 -4.90 17.77 -1.58
N ALA A 229 -5.93 18.12 -0.84
CA ALA A 229 -6.52 19.45 -0.89
C ALA A 229 -5.54 20.56 -0.43
N ILE A 230 -4.76 20.31 0.62
CA ILE A 230 -3.75 21.26 1.13
C ILE A 230 -2.64 21.49 0.10
N ASN A 231 -2.28 20.48 -0.68
CA ASN A 231 -1.17 20.57 -1.63
C ASN A 231 -1.57 21.09 -3.02
N ASN A 232 -2.87 21.23 -3.30
CA ASN A 232 -3.41 21.81 -4.54
C ASN A 232 -3.72 23.31 -4.42
N VAL A 233 -3.35 23.95 -3.29
CA VAL A 233 -3.44 25.39 -3.05
C VAL A 233 -2.06 26.03 -3.20
#